data_e19cbc5a1c6eb8af62e834eeeeae57a4
#
_entry.id   e19cbc5a1c6eb8af62e834eeeeae57a4
#
_cell.length_a   1.000
_cell.length_b   1.000
_cell.length_c   1.000
_cell.angle_alpha   90.00
_cell.angle_beta   90.00
_cell.angle_gamma   90.00
#
_symmetry.space_group_name_H-M   'P 1'
#
loop_
_entity.id
_entity.type
_entity.pdbx_description
1 polymer ?
#
loop_
_entity_poly.entity_id
_entity_poly.type
_entity_poly.pdbx_seq_one_letter_code
_entity_poly.pdbx_strand_id
1 'polypeptide(L)'
;MAKNLAQNAGKEAIEKLGWWRAHRFLVLRRLCQLTIIALFMAGPTLGVLTGNLSSSMLLDTVPLSDPLIVLQALATGHIPEFNALLGVVIVVVFYAILAPRAFCAWVCPLNIVTDLAAWLRRKFNIKASYRWSPAIRYWLIPVLMLGSALSGAILWTWLDPVAALHRGLVFGMGAGWVLIALVFVLDLLLVEHGWCGHLCPLGATYGVIGRKSLLRVTAVRREDCTKCMDCFYVCPEPEVLRQPLKEGDRRVMDQNCISCGRCLDVCPEHVFEFKNRLNVKDIN
;
A
#
# COMPACT_ATOMS: atom_id res chain seq x y z
N MET A 1 14.29 -12.30 24.90
CA MET A 1 14.78 -12.60 23.54
C MET A 1 14.04 -11.86 22.42
N ALA A 2 12.71 -11.79 22.39
CA ALA A 2 11.96 -11.11 21.33
C ALA A 2 12.25 -9.59 21.16
N LYS A 3 12.77 -8.93 22.18
CA LYS A 3 13.03 -7.48 22.22
C LYS A 3 14.11 -7.03 21.23
N ASN A 4 15.09 -7.89 20.95
CA ASN A 4 16.24 -7.57 20.08
C ASN A 4 16.00 -7.97 18.61
N LEU A 5 15.04 -8.84 18.32
CA LEU A 5 14.78 -9.34 16.97
C LEU A 5 14.20 -8.25 16.06
N ALA A 6 13.18 -7.51 16.51
CA ALA A 6 12.56 -6.45 15.71
C ALA A 6 13.52 -5.27 15.41
N GLN A 7 14.42 -4.93 16.34
CA GLN A 7 15.42 -3.88 16.14
C GLN A 7 16.55 -4.30 15.20
N ASN A 8 16.80 -5.60 15.11
CA ASN A 8 17.88 -6.17 14.30
C ASN A 8 17.38 -6.71 12.95
N ALA A 9 16.07 -6.60 12.67
CA ALA A 9 15.50 -7.10 11.44
C ALA A 9 16.21 -6.54 10.20
N GLY A 10 16.71 -7.43 9.34
CA GLY A 10 17.45 -7.12 8.13
C GLY A 10 18.97 -6.90 8.31
N LYS A 11 19.53 -6.93 9.52
CA LYS A 11 20.97 -6.76 9.70
C LYS A 11 21.75 -7.89 9.04
N GLU A 12 21.32 -9.14 9.21
CA GLU A 12 21.94 -10.30 8.59
C GLU A 12 21.89 -10.21 7.05
N ALA A 13 20.78 -9.70 6.49
CA ALA A 13 20.69 -9.45 5.06
C ALA A 13 21.69 -8.38 4.60
N ILE A 14 21.90 -7.31 5.37
CA ILE A 14 22.89 -6.27 5.05
C ILE A 14 24.31 -6.86 5.10
N GLU A 15 24.63 -7.69 6.07
CA GLU A 15 25.95 -8.32 6.23
C GLU A 15 26.24 -9.32 5.10
N LYS A 16 25.24 -10.15 4.72
CA LYS A 16 25.42 -11.17 3.66
C LYS A 16 25.32 -10.61 2.24
N LEU A 17 24.37 -9.72 1.98
CA LEU A 17 24.03 -9.26 0.61
C LEU A 17 24.58 -7.88 0.28
N GLY A 18 25.00 -7.12 1.27
CA GLY A 18 25.35 -5.71 1.15
C GLY A 18 24.13 -4.79 1.20
N TRP A 19 24.38 -3.50 1.51
CA TRP A 19 23.34 -2.50 1.74
C TRP A 19 22.38 -2.34 0.55
N TRP A 20 22.89 -2.29 -0.68
CA TRP A 20 22.06 -2.07 -1.89
C TRP A 20 21.04 -3.19 -2.13
N ARG A 21 21.46 -4.43 -1.99
CA ARG A 21 20.57 -5.59 -2.19
C ARG A 21 19.54 -5.70 -1.08
N ALA A 22 19.93 -5.40 0.16
CA ALA A 22 19.06 -5.43 1.32
C ALA A 22 18.04 -4.27 1.36
N HIS A 23 18.16 -3.24 0.48
CA HIS A 23 17.28 -2.07 0.46
C HIS A 23 16.75 -1.74 -0.94
N ARG A 24 16.94 -2.60 -1.95
CA ARG A 24 16.59 -2.27 -3.34
C ARG A 24 15.13 -1.90 -3.53
N PHE A 25 14.19 -2.67 -2.96
CA PHE A 25 12.77 -2.38 -3.07
C PHE A 25 12.36 -1.16 -2.23
N LEU A 26 13.01 -0.94 -1.09
CA LEU A 26 12.83 0.28 -0.32
C LEU A 26 13.20 1.51 -1.16
N VAL A 27 14.40 1.52 -1.75
CA VAL A 27 14.89 2.64 -2.58
C VAL A 27 14.00 2.84 -3.79
N LEU A 28 13.68 1.78 -4.53
CA LEU A 28 12.81 1.86 -5.71
C LEU A 28 11.42 2.43 -5.39
N ARG A 29 10.81 2.00 -4.28
CA ARG A 29 9.50 2.54 -3.85
C ARG A 29 9.58 4.03 -3.51
N ARG A 30 10.64 4.46 -2.78
CA ARG A 30 10.83 5.87 -2.45
C ARG A 30 11.07 6.71 -3.68
N LEU A 31 11.90 6.24 -4.60
CA LEU A 31 12.12 6.92 -5.87
C LEU A 31 10.80 7.04 -6.66
N CYS A 32 10.02 5.97 -6.78
CA CYS A 32 8.74 6.00 -7.47
C CYS A 32 7.77 7.01 -6.83
N GLN A 33 7.60 6.98 -5.51
CA GLN A 33 6.73 7.89 -4.77
C GLN A 33 7.16 9.35 -4.92
N LEU A 34 8.45 9.63 -4.76
CA LEU A 34 8.99 10.99 -4.91
C LEU A 34 8.90 11.49 -6.35
N THR A 35 9.14 10.64 -7.34
CA THR A 35 8.99 10.99 -8.76
C THR A 35 7.53 11.34 -9.08
N ILE A 36 6.56 10.56 -8.60
CA ILE A 36 5.14 10.85 -8.81
C ILE A 36 4.76 12.19 -8.16
N ILE A 37 5.19 12.45 -6.93
CA ILE A 37 4.95 13.73 -6.26
C ILE A 37 5.58 14.88 -7.06
N ALA A 38 6.84 14.74 -7.48
CA ALA A 38 7.54 15.74 -8.28
C ALA A 38 6.84 16.01 -9.62
N LEU A 39 6.31 14.98 -10.29
CA LEU A 39 5.54 15.13 -11.51
C LEU A 39 4.23 15.90 -11.29
N PHE A 40 3.54 15.67 -10.17
CA PHE A 40 2.36 16.47 -9.82
C PHE A 40 2.71 17.92 -9.49
N MET A 41 3.80 18.16 -8.77
CA MET A 41 4.27 19.53 -8.47
C MET A 41 4.69 20.29 -9.75
N ALA A 42 5.29 19.59 -10.68
CA ALA A 42 5.69 20.14 -11.98
C ALA A 42 4.56 20.09 -13.04
N GLY A 43 3.40 19.52 -12.70
CA GLY A 43 2.25 19.37 -13.59
C GLY A 43 1.84 20.66 -14.30
N PRO A 44 1.68 21.80 -13.60
CA PRO A 44 1.32 23.08 -14.22
C PRO A 44 2.32 23.58 -15.26
N THR A 45 3.59 23.18 -15.16
CA THR A 45 4.66 23.63 -16.07
C THR A 45 4.99 22.62 -17.16
N LEU A 46 4.96 21.33 -16.85
CA LEU A 46 5.37 20.27 -17.77
C LEU A 46 4.20 19.60 -18.50
N GLY A 47 2.96 19.72 -18.00
CA GLY A 47 1.78 19.07 -18.59
C GLY A 47 1.81 17.54 -18.58
N VAL A 48 2.77 16.91 -17.88
CA VAL A 48 2.92 15.44 -17.90
C VAL A 48 1.90 14.75 -17.02
N LEU A 49 1.68 15.27 -15.81
CA LEU A 49 0.72 14.71 -14.85
C LEU A 49 -0.02 15.86 -14.16
N THR A 50 -1.26 16.08 -14.56
CA THR A 50 -2.10 17.17 -14.06
C THR A 50 -3.22 16.65 -13.17
N GLY A 51 -3.72 17.48 -12.24
CA GLY A 51 -4.78 17.11 -11.29
C GLY A 51 -4.24 16.65 -9.93
N ASN A 52 -4.80 15.56 -9.41
CA ASN A 52 -4.42 15.01 -8.09
C ASN A 52 -4.48 13.48 -8.09
N LEU A 53 -4.07 12.83 -6.98
CA LEU A 53 -4.06 11.36 -6.87
C LEU A 53 -5.46 10.71 -6.97
N SER A 54 -6.53 11.46 -6.82
CA SER A 54 -7.91 10.95 -6.93
C SER A 54 -8.48 11.09 -8.34
N SER A 55 -8.03 12.12 -9.09
CA SER A 55 -8.42 12.36 -10.49
C SER A 55 -7.28 13.10 -11.17
N SER A 56 -6.64 12.45 -12.11
CA SER A 56 -5.50 13.01 -12.84
C SER A 56 -5.59 12.73 -14.33
N MET A 57 -4.88 13.55 -15.10
CA MET A 57 -4.69 13.35 -16.53
C MET A 57 -3.19 13.14 -16.79
N LEU A 58 -2.89 12.08 -17.50
CA LEU A 58 -1.53 11.80 -17.96
C LEU A 58 -1.38 12.31 -19.39
N LEU A 59 -0.45 13.24 -19.62
CA LEU A 59 -0.21 13.91 -20.89
C LEU A 59 -1.49 14.57 -21.48
N ASP A 60 -2.38 15.05 -20.60
CA ASP A 60 -3.70 15.63 -20.93
C ASP A 60 -4.60 14.76 -21.83
N THR A 61 -4.26 13.46 -21.95
CA THR A 61 -4.98 12.51 -22.84
C THR A 61 -5.53 11.31 -22.08
N VAL A 62 -4.78 10.73 -21.15
CA VAL A 62 -5.20 9.52 -20.43
C VAL A 62 -5.75 9.87 -19.06
N PRO A 63 -7.06 9.75 -18.84
CA PRO A 63 -7.65 9.99 -17.53
C PRO A 63 -7.29 8.85 -16.57
N LEU A 64 -7.02 9.20 -15.31
CA LEU A 64 -6.80 8.25 -14.22
C LEU A 64 -7.68 8.68 -13.05
N SER A 65 -8.59 7.81 -12.61
CA SER A 65 -9.56 8.12 -11.56
C SER A 65 -9.59 7.06 -10.48
N ASP A 66 -9.77 7.49 -9.23
CA ASP A 66 -9.89 6.60 -8.08
C ASP A 66 -11.19 5.80 -8.13
N PRO A 67 -11.12 4.45 -8.12
CA PRO A 67 -12.31 3.60 -8.16
C PRO A 67 -13.27 3.82 -6.99
N LEU A 68 -12.76 4.11 -5.79
CA LEU A 68 -13.59 4.30 -4.60
C LEU A 68 -14.40 5.60 -4.68
N ILE A 69 -13.77 6.67 -5.17
CA ILE A 69 -14.45 7.99 -5.33
C ILE A 69 -15.55 7.89 -6.38
N VAL A 70 -15.26 7.27 -7.52
CA VAL A 70 -16.24 7.10 -8.60
C VAL A 70 -17.41 6.21 -8.16
N LEU A 71 -17.14 5.14 -7.39
CA LEU A 71 -18.20 4.32 -6.79
C LEU A 71 -19.08 5.14 -5.84
N GLN A 72 -18.50 6.02 -5.02
CA GLN A 72 -19.30 6.91 -4.16
C GLN A 72 -20.11 7.94 -4.96
N ALA A 73 -19.53 8.50 -6.01
CA ALA A 73 -20.27 9.41 -6.89
C ALA A 73 -21.50 8.73 -7.52
N LEU A 74 -21.36 7.49 -7.97
CA LEU A 74 -22.50 6.69 -8.45
C LEU A 74 -23.51 6.42 -7.33
N ALA A 75 -23.06 6.14 -6.10
CA ALA A 75 -23.95 5.93 -4.95
C ALA A 75 -24.75 7.18 -4.57
N THR A 76 -24.23 8.39 -4.80
CA THR A 76 -24.96 9.65 -4.61
C THR A 76 -25.98 9.96 -5.72
N GLY A 77 -26.08 9.11 -6.74
CA GLY A 77 -26.95 9.33 -7.91
C GLY A 77 -26.36 10.25 -8.98
N HIS A 78 -25.10 10.70 -8.81
CA HIS A 78 -24.41 11.47 -9.85
C HIS A 78 -23.71 10.54 -10.83
N ILE A 79 -23.99 10.71 -12.12
CA ILE A 79 -23.29 10.00 -13.20
C ILE A 79 -21.99 10.78 -13.48
N PRO A 80 -20.82 10.19 -13.19
CA PRO A 80 -19.52 10.83 -13.48
C PRO A 80 -19.35 11.04 -14.99
N GLU A 81 -18.55 12.03 -15.35
CA GLU A 81 -18.18 12.28 -16.75
C GLU A 81 -17.51 11.04 -17.37
N PHE A 82 -17.67 10.89 -18.68
CA PHE A 82 -17.10 9.76 -19.44
C PHE A 82 -15.61 9.56 -19.17
N ASN A 83 -14.84 10.65 -19.09
CA ASN A 83 -13.41 10.59 -18.78
C ASN A 83 -13.14 9.97 -17.39
N ALA A 84 -13.95 10.27 -16.38
CA ALA A 84 -13.80 9.68 -15.06
C ALA A 84 -14.10 8.18 -15.07
N LEU A 85 -15.12 7.74 -15.80
CA LEU A 85 -15.44 6.31 -15.97
C LEU A 85 -14.35 5.57 -16.73
N LEU A 86 -13.85 6.15 -17.82
CA LEU A 86 -12.74 5.59 -18.58
C LEU A 86 -11.49 5.47 -17.69
N GLY A 87 -11.18 6.51 -16.90
CA GLY A 87 -10.07 6.52 -15.98
C GLY A 87 -10.14 5.41 -14.93
N VAL A 88 -11.33 5.15 -14.38
CA VAL A 88 -11.52 4.01 -13.45
C VAL A 88 -11.29 2.68 -14.14
N VAL A 89 -11.79 2.48 -15.35
CA VAL A 89 -11.57 1.22 -16.10
C VAL A 89 -10.08 0.98 -16.31
N ILE A 90 -9.34 2.01 -16.73
CA ILE A 90 -7.88 1.92 -16.93
C ILE A 90 -7.18 1.53 -15.63
N VAL A 91 -7.49 2.22 -14.52
CA VAL A 91 -6.88 1.96 -13.20
C VAL A 91 -7.23 0.56 -12.69
N VAL A 92 -8.50 0.14 -12.80
CA VAL A 92 -8.96 -1.19 -12.36
C VAL A 92 -8.27 -2.28 -13.16
N VAL A 93 -8.24 -2.17 -14.49
CA VAL A 93 -7.58 -3.17 -15.35
C VAL A 93 -6.09 -3.24 -15.05
N PHE A 94 -5.42 -2.09 -14.91
CA PHE A 94 -3.99 -2.05 -14.60
C PHE A 94 -3.66 -2.77 -13.28
N TYR A 95 -4.36 -2.45 -12.18
CA TYR A 95 -4.08 -3.08 -10.88
C TYR A 95 -4.62 -4.51 -10.76
N ALA A 96 -5.68 -4.85 -11.49
CA ALA A 96 -6.17 -6.23 -11.57
C ALA A 96 -5.15 -7.16 -12.23
N ILE A 97 -4.38 -6.65 -13.19
CA ILE A 97 -3.33 -7.40 -13.88
C ILE A 97 -2.03 -7.37 -13.09
N LEU A 98 -1.59 -6.20 -12.63
CA LEU A 98 -0.26 -6.00 -12.09
C LEU A 98 -0.07 -6.74 -10.76
N ALA A 99 -0.55 -6.19 -9.66
CA ALA A 99 -0.30 -6.72 -8.32
C ALA A 99 -1.33 -6.20 -7.30
N PRO A 100 -1.67 -6.98 -6.26
CA PRO A 100 -2.63 -6.53 -5.26
C PRO A 100 -2.05 -5.35 -4.48
N ARG A 101 -2.89 -4.35 -4.23
CA ARG A 101 -2.54 -3.17 -3.43
C ARG A 101 -1.18 -2.51 -3.79
N ALA A 102 -0.70 -2.70 -5.03
CA ALA A 102 0.56 -2.09 -5.47
C ALA A 102 0.53 -0.55 -5.38
N PHE A 103 -0.64 0.07 -5.63
CA PHE A 103 -0.85 1.50 -5.39
C PHE A 103 -0.38 1.93 -4.00
N CYS A 104 -0.75 1.18 -2.94
CA CYS A 104 -0.43 1.52 -1.56
C CYS A 104 1.08 1.53 -1.26
N ALA A 105 1.87 0.69 -1.94
CA ALA A 105 3.30 0.60 -1.71
C ALA A 105 4.13 1.51 -2.61
N TRP A 106 3.69 1.75 -3.85
CA TRP A 106 4.50 2.36 -4.91
C TRP A 106 4.07 3.77 -5.29
N VAL A 107 2.78 4.09 -5.13
CA VAL A 107 2.21 5.38 -5.55
C VAL A 107 1.84 6.25 -4.35
N CYS A 108 1.19 5.67 -3.35
CA CYS A 108 0.63 6.40 -2.21
C CYS A 108 1.71 7.08 -1.36
N PRO A 109 1.73 8.42 -1.25
CA PRO A 109 2.73 9.13 -0.46
C PRO A 109 2.54 8.93 1.05
N LEU A 110 1.32 8.61 1.50
CA LEU A 110 1.05 8.33 2.92
C LEU A 110 1.86 7.14 3.44
N ASN A 111 2.24 6.22 2.56
CA ASN A 111 3.11 5.10 2.92
C ASN A 111 4.47 5.56 3.48
N ILE A 112 4.97 6.74 3.12
CA ILE A 112 6.20 7.31 3.68
C ILE A 112 5.98 7.63 5.17
N VAL A 113 4.85 8.25 5.49
CA VAL A 113 4.48 8.63 6.86
C VAL A 113 4.29 7.40 7.76
N THR A 114 3.54 6.41 7.28
CA THR A 114 3.27 5.17 8.04
C THR A 114 4.52 4.31 8.20
N ASP A 115 5.43 4.31 7.20
CA ASP A 115 6.71 3.63 7.30
C ASP A 115 7.66 4.31 8.30
N LEU A 116 7.65 5.65 8.35
CA LEU A 116 8.41 6.40 9.35
C LEU A 116 7.90 6.07 10.76
N ALA A 117 6.59 6.03 10.96
CA ALA A 117 5.99 5.65 12.23
C ALA A 117 6.42 4.22 12.64
N ALA A 118 6.34 3.25 11.72
CA ALA A 118 6.75 1.88 11.98
C ALA A 118 8.26 1.76 12.26
N TRP A 119 9.10 2.53 11.57
CA TRP A 119 10.55 2.57 11.83
C TRP A 119 10.86 3.14 13.22
N LEU A 120 10.23 4.27 13.59
CA LEU A 120 10.37 4.86 14.93
C LEU A 120 9.90 3.90 16.02
N ARG A 121 8.77 3.23 15.79
CA ARG A 121 8.23 2.22 16.68
C ARG A 121 9.23 1.10 16.96
N ARG A 122 9.87 0.55 15.93
CA ARG A 122 10.93 -0.47 16.09
C ARG A 122 12.16 0.11 16.80
N LYS A 123 12.60 1.32 16.43
CA LYS A 123 13.76 1.98 17.03
C LYS A 123 13.58 2.23 18.52
N PHE A 124 12.42 2.74 18.93
CA PHE A 124 12.09 3.02 20.33
C PHE A 124 11.45 1.85 21.07
N ASN A 125 11.28 0.70 20.39
CA ASN A 125 10.65 -0.51 20.95
C ASN A 125 9.25 -0.25 21.56
N ILE A 126 8.45 0.59 20.89
CA ILE A 126 7.08 0.88 21.29
C ILE A 126 6.21 -0.33 20.95
N LYS A 127 5.62 -0.97 21.98
CA LYS A 127 4.71 -2.10 21.78
C LYS A 127 3.36 -1.60 21.28
N ALA A 128 2.75 -2.35 20.34
CA ALA A 128 1.37 -2.09 19.93
C ALA A 128 0.42 -2.31 21.11
N SER A 129 -0.43 -1.32 21.40
CA SER A 129 -1.41 -1.41 22.49
C SER A 129 -2.60 -2.26 22.10
N TYR A 130 -2.96 -2.26 20.80
CA TYR A 130 -4.15 -2.94 20.29
C TYR A 130 -3.85 -3.75 19.03
N ARG A 131 -4.62 -4.82 18.84
CA ARG A 131 -4.67 -5.60 17.60
C ARG A 131 -6.06 -5.46 17.00
N TRP A 132 -6.15 -4.79 15.86
CA TRP A 132 -7.39 -4.66 15.12
C TRP A 132 -7.48 -5.74 14.04
N SER A 133 -8.72 -6.07 13.66
CA SER A 133 -8.92 -6.99 12.55
C SER A 133 -8.75 -6.27 11.20
N PRO A 134 -7.99 -6.82 10.24
CA PRO A 134 -7.93 -6.28 8.88
C PRO A 134 -9.29 -6.23 8.17
N ALA A 135 -10.29 -6.96 8.68
CA ALA A 135 -11.65 -6.97 8.14
C ALA A 135 -12.34 -5.60 8.27
N ILE A 136 -11.96 -4.76 9.25
CA ILE A 136 -12.58 -3.45 9.51
C ILE A 136 -12.59 -2.60 8.24
N ARG A 137 -11.49 -2.52 7.49
CA ARG A 137 -11.38 -1.72 6.27
C ARG A 137 -12.35 -2.15 5.16
N TYR A 138 -12.72 -3.44 5.11
CA TYR A 138 -13.70 -3.93 4.14
C TYR A 138 -15.12 -3.54 4.53
N TRP A 139 -15.43 -3.50 5.82
CA TRP A 139 -16.71 -3.01 6.34
C TRP A 139 -16.88 -1.49 6.17
N LEU A 140 -15.78 -0.74 6.13
CA LEU A 140 -15.83 0.71 5.87
C LEU A 140 -16.32 1.03 4.44
N ILE A 141 -16.10 0.14 3.46
CA ILE A 141 -16.58 0.37 2.09
C ILE A 141 -18.11 0.50 2.05
N PRO A 142 -18.93 -0.50 2.47
CA PRO A 142 -20.38 -0.36 2.45
C PRO A 142 -20.89 0.77 3.35
N VAL A 143 -20.24 1.03 4.48
CA VAL A 143 -20.59 2.17 5.35
C VAL A 143 -20.43 3.50 4.61
N LEU A 144 -19.31 3.70 3.90
CA LEU A 144 -19.09 4.89 3.07
C LEU A 144 -20.06 4.97 1.90
N MET A 145 -20.39 3.85 1.25
CA MET A 145 -21.37 3.83 0.16
C MET A 145 -22.75 4.24 0.65
N LEU A 146 -23.23 3.65 1.74
CA LEU A 146 -24.52 4.00 2.36
C LEU A 146 -24.54 5.45 2.84
N GLY A 147 -23.49 5.88 3.54
CA GLY A 147 -23.37 7.26 4.00
C GLY A 147 -23.37 8.26 2.86
N SER A 148 -22.67 7.98 1.75
CA SER A 148 -22.68 8.83 0.56
C SER A 148 -24.04 8.86 -0.13
N ALA A 149 -24.72 7.73 -0.24
CA ALA A 149 -26.06 7.65 -0.81
C ALA A 149 -27.10 8.46 0.02
N LEU A 150 -26.99 8.42 1.35
CA LEU A 150 -27.90 9.13 2.25
C LEU A 150 -27.62 10.64 2.34
N SER A 151 -26.34 11.03 2.32
CA SER A 151 -25.92 12.42 2.44
C SER A 151 -25.90 13.19 1.11
N GLY A 152 -25.88 12.46 -0.03
CA GLY A 152 -25.66 13.07 -1.35
C GLY A 152 -24.25 13.62 -1.56
N ALA A 153 -23.29 13.30 -0.68
CA ALA A 153 -21.93 13.80 -0.73
C ALA A 153 -20.90 12.67 -0.76
N ILE A 154 -19.75 12.90 -1.40
CA ILE A 154 -18.63 11.94 -1.43
C ILE A 154 -17.87 12.02 -0.11
N LEU A 155 -18.24 11.21 0.87
CA LEU A 155 -17.73 11.28 2.24
C LEU A 155 -16.21 11.01 2.33
N TRP A 156 -15.69 10.11 1.49
CA TRP A 156 -14.27 9.75 1.53
C TRP A 156 -13.36 10.95 1.26
N THR A 157 -13.76 11.88 0.40
CA THR A 157 -12.96 13.07 0.06
C THR A 157 -12.60 13.93 1.28
N TRP A 158 -13.43 13.93 2.30
CA TRP A 158 -13.21 14.67 3.56
C TRP A 158 -12.27 13.94 4.52
N LEU A 159 -12.25 12.62 4.46
CA LEU A 159 -11.50 11.74 5.36
C LEU A 159 -10.22 11.18 4.72
N ASP A 160 -9.94 11.51 3.47
CA ASP A 160 -8.81 10.94 2.72
C ASP A 160 -7.48 11.63 3.07
N PRO A 161 -6.61 10.99 3.87
CA PRO A 161 -5.31 11.56 4.20
C PRO A 161 -4.36 11.56 3.01
N VAL A 162 -4.59 10.74 1.97
CA VAL A 162 -3.76 10.71 0.76
C VAL A 162 -3.97 11.98 -0.04
N ALA A 163 -5.25 12.36 -0.25
CA ALA A 163 -5.60 13.61 -0.90
C ALA A 163 -5.21 14.83 -0.06
N ALA A 164 -5.35 14.76 1.28
CA ALA A 164 -4.94 15.82 2.19
C ALA A 164 -3.42 16.04 2.13
N LEU A 165 -2.63 14.98 2.16
CA LEU A 165 -1.17 15.05 2.05
C LEU A 165 -0.74 15.61 0.68
N HIS A 166 -1.31 15.10 -0.41
CA HIS A 166 -1.02 15.58 -1.76
C HIS A 166 -1.32 17.07 -1.90
N ARG A 167 -2.55 17.52 -1.53
CA ARG A 167 -2.91 18.94 -1.56
C ARG A 167 -2.00 19.79 -0.69
N GLY A 168 -1.63 19.28 0.48
CA GLY A 168 -0.71 19.95 1.38
C GLY A 168 0.69 20.15 0.78
N LEU A 169 1.21 19.19 0.05
CA LEU A 169 2.52 19.28 -0.60
C LEU A 169 2.51 20.25 -1.81
N VAL A 170 1.41 20.28 -2.57
CA VAL A 170 1.31 21.09 -3.80
C VAL A 170 0.91 22.53 -3.49
N PHE A 171 -0.07 22.76 -2.61
CA PHE A 171 -0.69 24.07 -2.39
C PHE A 171 -0.36 24.69 -1.01
N GLY A 172 0.48 24.02 -0.23
CA GLY A 172 0.73 24.40 1.16
C GLY A 172 -0.28 23.80 2.13
N MET A 173 0.20 23.54 3.33
CA MET A 173 -0.55 22.75 4.30
C MET A 173 -1.49 23.61 5.16
N GLY A 174 -2.80 23.44 4.93
CA GLY A 174 -3.84 23.89 5.84
C GLY A 174 -4.17 22.83 6.92
N ALA A 175 -5.46 22.72 7.31
CA ALA A 175 -5.94 21.75 8.32
C ALA A 175 -5.64 20.28 8.02
N GLY A 176 -5.24 19.94 6.78
CA GLY A 176 -4.85 18.58 6.40
C GLY A 176 -3.69 18.00 7.22
N TRP A 177 -2.81 18.83 7.78
CA TRP A 177 -1.74 18.38 8.70
C TRP A 177 -2.27 17.66 9.93
N VAL A 178 -3.41 18.08 10.46
CA VAL A 178 -4.01 17.45 11.64
C VAL A 178 -4.35 16.00 11.32
N LEU A 179 -4.94 15.75 10.16
CA LEU A 179 -5.27 14.38 9.73
C LEU A 179 -4.03 13.51 9.56
N ILE A 180 -2.96 14.06 8.94
CA ILE A 180 -1.69 13.35 8.77
C ILE A 180 -1.04 13.07 10.12
N ALA A 181 -1.04 14.05 11.03
CA ALA A 181 -0.53 13.88 12.39
C ALA A 181 -1.32 12.82 13.18
N LEU A 182 -2.64 12.81 13.07
CA LEU A 182 -3.48 11.77 13.68
C LEU A 182 -3.15 10.38 13.15
N VAL A 183 -3.00 10.22 11.84
CA VAL A 183 -2.59 8.94 11.24
C VAL A 183 -1.20 8.52 11.75
N PHE A 184 -0.26 9.46 11.81
CA PHE A 184 1.10 9.18 12.30
C PHE A 184 1.10 8.74 13.78
N VAL A 185 0.35 9.46 14.65
CA VAL A 185 0.23 9.13 16.08
C VAL A 185 -0.46 7.79 16.29
N LEU A 186 -1.53 7.51 15.54
CA LEU A 186 -2.23 6.23 15.56
C LEU A 186 -1.27 5.08 15.22
N ASP A 187 -0.51 5.20 14.13
CA ASP A 187 0.44 4.19 13.68
C ASP A 187 1.64 4.06 14.63
N LEU A 188 2.08 5.17 15.24
CA LEU A 188 3.21 5.17 16.16
C LEU A 188 2.87 4.58 17.53
N LEU A 189 1.71 4.96 18.11
CA LEU A 189 1.41 4.65 19.50
C LEU A 189 0.40 3.51 19.67
N LEU A 190 -0.66 3.46 18.85
CA LEU A 190 -1.79 2.55 19.08
C LEU A 190 -1.66 1.24 18.33
N VAL A 191 -1.62 1.26 17.00
CA VAL A 191 -1.66 0.07 16.16
C VAL A 191 -0.58 0.15 15.09
N GLU A 192 0.28 -0.85 14.99
CA GLU A 192 1.28 -0.90 13.93
C GLU A 192 0.60 -0.98 12.55
N HIS A 193 0.95 -0.05 11.65
CA HIS A 193 0.28 0.13 10.36
C HIS A 193 -1.26 0.24 10.48
N GLY A 194 -1.77 0.87 11.53
CA GLY A 194 -3.19 0.94 11.87
C GLY A 194 -4.04 1.54 10.75
N TRP A 195 -3.58 2.64 10.15
CA TRP A 195 -4.30 3.25 9.04
C TRP A 195 -4.30 2.36 7.79
N CYS A 196 -3.13 2.07 7.24
CA CYS A 196 -3.00 1.32 5.99
C CYS A 196 -3.44 -0.14 6.10
N GLY A 197 -3.23 -0.76 7.28
CA GLY A 197 -3.56 -2.16 7.52
C GLY A 197 -5.01 -2.40 7.92
N HIS A 198 -5.69 -1.42 8.55
CA HIS A 198 -6.96 -1.71 9.21
C HIS A 198 -8.08 -0.72 8.87
N LEU A 199 -7.78 0.55 8.59
CA LEU A 199 -8.80 1.59 8.43
C LEU A 199 -8.97 2.07 6.98
N CYS A 200 -7.94 1.98 6.12
CA CYS A 200 -7.98 2.57 4.79
C CYS A 200 -8.90 1.79 3.82
N PRO A 201 -10.09 2.31 3.44
CA PRO A 201 -11.00 1.65 2.51
C PRO A 201 -10.46 1.64 1.08
N LEU A 202 -9.66 2.63 0.71
CA LEU A 202 -8.98 2.66 -0.58
C LEU A 202 -8.03 1.46 -0.73
N GLY A 203 -7.26 1.13 0.34
CA GLY A 203 -6.43 -0.07 0.36
C GLY A 203 -7.23 -1.37 0.24
N ALA A 204 -8.43 -1.42 0.82
CA ALA A 204 -9.34 -2.56 0.67
C ALA A 204 -9.85 -2.68 -0.77
N THR A 205 -10.24 -1.57 -1.40
CA THR A 205 -10.69 -1.53 -2.81
C THR A 205 -9.62 -2.08 -3.75
N TYR A 206 -8.38 -1.59 -3.65
CA TYR A 206 -7.26 -2.14 -4.44
C TYR A 206 -6.93 -3.60 -4.10
N GLY A 207 -7.16 -4.04 -2.86
CA GLY A 207 -7.04 -5.44 -2.46
C GLY A 207 -8.02 -6.34 -3.21
N VAL A 208 -9.28 -5.93 -3.28
CA VAL A 208 -10.34 -6.66 -4.01
C VAL A 208 -10.05 -6.69 -5.51
N ILE A 209 -9.70 -5.53 -6.11
CA ILE A 209 -9.35 -5.41 -7.53
C ILE A 209 -8.17 -6.35 -7.87
N GLY A 210 -7.11 -6.32 -7.08
CA GLY A 210 -5.89 -7.10 -7.32
C GLY A 210 -5.96 -8.56 -6.85
N ARG A 211 -7.12 -9.07 -6.40
CA ARG A 211 -7.24 -10.44 -5.87
C ARG A 211 -6.79 -11.52 -6.85
N LYS A 212 -6.95 -11.29 -8.15
CA LYS A 212 -6.56 -12.24 -9.22
C LYS A 212 -5.33 -11.79 -10.01
N SER A 213 -4.59 -10.79 -9.55
CA SER A 213 -3.44 -10.22 -10.25
C SER A 213 -2.34 -11.24 -10.55
N LEU A 214 -1.54 -10.94 -11.54
CA LEU A 214 -0.53 -11.85 -12.08
C LEU A 214 0.75 -11.87 -11.24
N LEU A 215 1.20 -10.70 -10.75
CA LEU A 215 2.44 -10.62 -10.00
C LEU A 215 2.20 -10.94 -8.52
N ARG A 216 2.89 -11.96 -8.02
CA ARG A 216 2.77 -12.42 -6.62
C ARG A 216 4.13 -12.63 -5.99
N VAL A 217 4.22 -12.32 -4.71
CA VAL A 217 5.36 -12.76 -3.89
C VAL A 217 5.26 -14.26 -3.70
N THR A 218 6.35 -14.97 -3.99
CA THR A 218 6.40 -16.43 -3.95
C THR A 218 7.62 -16.86 -3.14
N ALA A 219 7.46 -17.82 -2.23
CA ALA A 219 8.55 -18.43 -1.47
C ALA A 219 9.22 -19.53 -2.31
N VAL A 220 10.04 -19.13 -3.28
CA VAL A 220 10.69 -20.03 -4.26
C VAL A 220 11.62 -21.01 -3.58
N ARG A 221 12.43 -20.52 -2.64
CA ARG A 221 13.39 -21.31 -1.86
C ARG A 221 12.93 -21.47 -0.40
N ARG A 222 11.71 -21.98 -0.23
CA ARG A 222 11.13 -22.17 1.11
C ARG A 222 11.95 -23.09 2.01
N GLU A 223 12.65 -24.06 1.43
CA GLU A 223 13.50 -25.03 2.12
C GLU A 223 14.68 -24.34 2.80
N ASP A 224 15.21 -23.27 2.22
CA ASP A 224 16.36 -22.52 2.74
C ASP A 224 15.96 -21.59 3.89
N CYS A 225 14.67 -21.56 4.27
CA CYS A 225 14.16 -20.64 5.29
C CYS A 225 14.71 -20.98 6.69
N THR A 226 15.55 -20.11 7.25
CA THR A 226 16.12 -20.23 8.60
C THR A 226 15.14 -19.89 9.72
N LYS A 227 13.91 -19.46 9.40
CA LYS A 227 12.86 -19.05 10.36
C LYS A 227 13.28 -17.87 11.26
N CYS A 228 14.15 -16.97 10.77
CA CYS A 228 14.61 -15.78 11.51
C CYS A 228 13.49 -14.77 11.83
N MET A 229 12.34 -14.83 11.15
CA MET A 229 11.16 -13.99 11.33
C MET A 229 11.34 -12.52 10.89
N ASP A 230 12.47 -12.11 10.33
CA ASP A 230 12.72 -10.74 9.89
C ASP A 230 11.67 -10.22 8.90
N CYS A 231 11.24 -11.09 7.96
CA CYS A 231 10.21 -10.76 6.98
C CYS A 231 8.86 -10.44 7.64
N PHE A 232 8.53 -11.06 8.78
CA PHE A 232 7.31 -10.75 9.54
C PHE A 232 7.42 -9.40 10.27
N TYR A 233 8.58 -9.06 10.82
CA TYR A 233 8.79 -7.79 11.55
C TYR A 233 8.74 -6.56 10.65
N VAL A 234 9.07 -6.69 9.36
CA VAL A 234 9.02 -5.56 8.41
C VAL A 234 7.75 -5.52 7.57
N CYS A 235 6.94 -6.58 7.62
CA CYS A 235 5.72 -6.68 6.82
C CYS A 235 4.56 -5.89 7.47
N PRO A 236 3.90 -4.99 6.73
CA PRO A 236 2.71 -4.29 7.23
C PRO A 236 1.52 -5.23 7.52
N GLU A 237 1.50 -6.39 6.86
CA GLU A 237 0.46 -7.41 6.96
C GLU A 237 1.12 -8.78 7.16
N PRO A 238 1.71 -9.05 8.34
CA PRO A 238 2.52 -10.25 8.55
C PRO A 238 1.73 -11.57 8.36
N GLU A 239 0.44 -11.55 8.56
CA GLU A 239 -0.41 -12.73 8.38
C GLU A 239 -0.36 -13.31 6.97
N VAL A 240 -0.15 -12.48 5.93
CA VAL A 240 -0.08 -12.92 4.54
C VAL A 240 1.13 -13.81 4.25
N LEU A 241 2.17 -13.76 5.09
CA LEU A 241 3.39 -14.55 4.94
C LEU A 241 3.29 -15.93 5.58
N ARG A 242 2.26 -16.20 6.38
CA ARG A 242 2.12 -17.50 7.06
C ARG A 242 1.89 -18.64 6.08
N GLN A 243 1.02 -18.41 5.08
CA GLN A 243 0.68 -19.46 4.11
C GLN A 243 1.87 -19.90 3.26
N PRO A 244 2.62 -19.01 2.57
CA PRO A 244 3.70 -19.43 1.67
C PRO A 244 4.89 -20.08 2.38
N LEU A 245 5.04 -19.85 3.70
CA LEU A 245 6.11 -20.47 4.51
C LEU A 245 5.71 -21.79 5.16
N LYS A 246 4.41 -22.15 5.15
CA LYS A 246 3.91 -23.45 5.55
C LYS A 246 3.86 -24.42 4.37
N GLU A 247 3.31 -25.59 4.61
CA GLU A 247 3.00 -26.54 3.54
C GLU A 247 1.90 -26.03 2.61
N GLY A 248 1.97 -26.39 1.33
CA GLY A 248 1.00 -25.99 0.31
C GLY A 248 1.52 -24.94 -0.65
N ASP A 249 0.65 -24.05 -1.12
CA ASP A 249 0.97 -23.03 -2.13
C ASP A 249 2.04 -22.06 -1.62
N ARG A 250 3.15 -21.99 -2.33
CA ARG A 250 4.30 -21.12 -2.04
C ARG A 250 4.03 -19.64 -2.33
N ARG A 251 2.91 -19.33 -3.00
CA ARG A 251 2.54 -17.96 -3.39
C ARG A 251 1.74 -17.27 -2.31
N VAL A 252 1.97 -15.99 -2.10
CA VAL A 252 1.12 -15.12 -1.29
C VAL A 252 -0.15 -14.83 -2.06
N MET A 253 -1.21 -15.60 -1.82
CA MET A 253 -2.50 -15.46 -2.49
C MET A 253 -3.41 -14.43 -1.82
N ASP A 254 -3.09 -14.03 -0.59
CA ASP A 254 -3.89 -13.07 0.17
C ASP A 254 -3.90 -11.70 -0.52
N GLN A 255 -5.10 -11.14 -0.68
CA GLN A 255 -5.35 -9.81 -1.27
C GLN A 255 -4.82 -8.65 -0.41
N ASN A 256 -4.47 -8.94 0.86
CA ASN A 256 -3.94 -7.94 1.77
C ASN A 256 -2.46 -7.65 1.53
N CYS A 257 -1.74 -8.49 0.80
CA CYS A 257 -0.37 -8.21 0.41
C CYS A 257 -0.28 -6.91 -0.39
N ILE A 258 0.56 -5.97 0.06
CA ILE A 258 0.76 -4.68 -0.63
C ILE A 258 1.84 -4.73 -1.72
N SER A 259 2.40 -5.89 -2.01
CA SER A 259 3.43 -6.12 -3.03
C SER A 259 4.65 -5.18 -2.91
N CYS A 260 5.05 -4.87 -1.68
CA CYS A 260 6.09 -3.87 -1.39
C CYS A 260 7.53 -4.36 -1.50
N GLY A 261 7.76 -5.68 -1.56
CA GLY A 261 9.10 -6.27 -1.66
C GLY A 261 9.96 -6.26 -0.38
N ARG A 262 9.44 -5.83 0.78
CA ARG A 262 10.23 -5.81 2.03
C ARG A 262 10.71 -7.18 2.46
N CYS A 263 9.89 -8.22 2.32
CA CYS A 263 10.27 -9.59 2.63
C CYS A 263 11.40 -10.10 1.73
N LEU A 264 11.55 -9.54 0.52
CA LEU A 264 12.66 -9.85 -0.38
C LEU A 264 13.95 -9.13 0.07
N ASP A 265 13.82 -7.87 0.53
CA ASP A 265 14.96 -7.06 0.96
C ASP A 265 15.63 -7.60 2.22
N VAL A 266 14.85 -8.07 3.20
CA VAL A 266 15.38 -8.49 4.50
C VAL A 266 15.73 -9.98 4.59
N CYS A 267 15.48 -10.76 3.53
CA CYS A 267 15.75 -12.20 3.55
C CYS A 267 17.16 -12.50 3.07
N PRO A 268 18.09 -12.94 3.97
CA PRO A 268 19.46 -13.24 3.60
C PRO A 268 19.58 -14.47 2.69
N GLU A 269 18.62 -15.38 2.75
CA GLU A 269 18.59 -16.64 1.97
C GLU A 269 17.80 -16.52 0.66
N HIS A 270 17.32 -15.32 0.29
CA HIS A 270 16.52 -15.08 -0.92
C HIS A 270 15.33 -16.04 -1.08
N VAL A 271 14.64 -16.32 0.01
CA VAL A 271 13.47 -17.22 0.01
C VAL A 271 12.35 -16.70 -0.90
N PHE A 272 12.15 -15.38 -0.93
CA PHE A 272 11.05 -14.75 -1.65
C PHE A 272 11.49 -14.11 -2.96
N GLU A 273 10.65 -14.28 -4.01
CA GLU A 273 10.77 -13.60 -5.30
C GLU A 273 9.39 -13.13 -5.79
N PHE A 274 9.39 -12.12 -6.67
CA PHE A 274 8.18 -11.81 -7.45
C PHE A 274 8.09 -12.75 -8.64
N LYS A 275 6.99 -13.50 -8.71
CA LYS A 275 6.74 -14.45 -9.81
C LYS A 275 5.38 -14.23 -10.43
N ASN A 276 5.23 -14.64 -11.68
CA ASN A 276 3.95 -14.65 -12.34
C ASN A 276 3.09 -15.79 -11.77
N ARG A 277 1.85 -15.46 -11.38
CA ARG A 277 0.87 -16.42 -10.87
C ARG A 277 0.61 -17.60 -11.82
N LEU A 278 0.73 -17.38 -13.13
CA LEU A 278 0.46 -18.39 -14.15
C LEU A 278 1.65 -19.37 -14.36
N ASN A 279 2.82 -19.06 -13.80
CA ASN A 279 3.97 -19.95 -13.89
C ASN A 279 3.84 -21.10 -12.88
N VAL A 280 3.34 -22.23 -13.36
CA VAL A 280 3.08 -23.44 -12.56
C VAL A 280 4.36 -24.19 -12.20
N LYS A 281 5.47 -23.97 -12.90
CA LYS A 281 6.73 -24.71 -12.70
C LYS A 281 7.42 -24.43 -11.35
N ASP A 282 7.04 -23.34 -10.66
CA ASP A 282 7.66 -22.93 -9.41
C ASP A 282 6.89 -23.46 -8.15
N ILE A 283 5.96 -24.40 -8.34
CA ILE A 283 5.04 -24.85 -7.26
C ILE A 283 5.39 -26.24 -6.71
N ASN A 284 6.18 -27.02 -7.45
CA ASN A 284 6.60 -28.38 -7.05
C ASN A 284 7.96 -28.40 -6.38
#